data_e5eb288675dbdb921c0f302ef7ae167d
#
_entry.id   e5eb288675dbdb921c0f302ef7ae167d
#
_cell.length_a   1.000
_cell.length_b   1.000
_cell.length_c   1.000
_cell.angle_alpha   90.00
_cell.angle_beta   90.00
_cell.angle_gamma   90.00
#
_symmetry.space_group_name_H-M   'P 1'
#
loop_
_entity.id
_entity.type
_entity.pdbx_description
1 polymer ?
#
loop_
_entity_poly.entity_id
_entity_poly.type
_entity_poly.pdbx_seq_one_letter_code
_entity_poly.pdbx_strand_id
1 'polypeptide(L)'
;MKRHERLEAWQAAHQLVLVTYRLTKSFPREELYGLTSQARRAAFSVAANIAEGSAKKGPREFRRFLDIAVGSLAELAYIFQLVKDLDLIEPAKWSELDQAREKTGRLTWGLYRSVRSLAFARG
;
A
#
# COMPACT_ATOMS: atom_id res chain seq x y z
N MET A 1 8.02 -0.28 -21.07
CA MET A 1 7.69 -0.34 -19.63
C MET A 1 7.47 1.07 -19.09
N LYS A 2 6.33 1.29 -18.44
CA LYS A 2 6.05 2.59 -17.83
C LYS A 2 6.99 2.84 -16.66
N ARG A 3 7.22 4.12 -16.34
CA ARG A 3 8.19 4.50 -15.33
C ARG A 3 7.98 3.83 -13.97
N HIS A 4 6.74 3.81 -13.46
CA HIS A 4 6.46 3.20 -12.15
C HIS A 4 6.68 1.69 -12.15
N GLU A 5 6.53 1.00 -13.28
CA GLU A 5 6.67 -0.45 -13.35
C GLU A 5 8.08 -0.92 -13.01
N ARG A 6 9.07 -0.04 -13.06
CA ARG A 6 10.46 -0.34 -12.69
C ARG A 6 10.71 -0.21 -11.19
N LEU A 7 9.79 0.41 -10.46
CA LEU A 7 9.97 0.63 -9.03
C LEU A 7 9.59 -0.62 -8.24
N GLU A 8 10.51 -1.12 -7.42
CA GLU A 8 10.24 -2.27 -6.56
C GLU A 8 9.07 -1.99 -5.61
N ALA A 9 8.99 -0.75 -5.10
CA ALA A 9 7.88 -0.35 -4.22
C ALA A 9 6.54 -0.49 -4.93
N TRP A 10 6.45 -0.10 -6.20
CA TRP A 10 5.22 -0.24 -6.95
C TRP A 10 4.89 -1.71 -7.23
N GLN A 11 5.91 -2.50 -7.59
CA GLN A 11 5.71 -3.92 -7.84
C GLN A 11 5.15 -4.62 -6.60
N ALA A 12 5.70 -4.31 -5.43
CA ALA A 12 5.21 -4.84 -4.16
C ALA A 12 3.79 -4.34 -3.86
N ALA A 13 3.53 -3.06 -4.11
CA ALA A 13 2.21 -2.46 -3.89
C ALA A 13 1.16 -3.10 -4.80
N HIS A 14 1.51 -3.38 -6.05
CA HIS A 14 0.60 -4.06 -6.97
C HIS A 14 0.27 -5.47 -6.47
N GLN A 15 1.28 -6.21 -6.01
CA GLN A 15 1.04 -7.53 -5.42
C GLN A 15 0.18 -7.43 -4.17
N LEU A 16 0.37 -6.40 -3.34
CA LEU A 16 -0.46 -6.16 -2.18
C LEU A 16 -1.93 -5.96 -2.58
N VAL A 17 -2.19 -5.21 -3.65
CA VAL A 17 -3.56 -5.05 -4.18
C VAL A 17 -4.16 -6.40 -4.55
N LEU A 18 -3.41 -7.20 -5.31
CA LEU A 18 -3.90 -8.51 -5.77
C LEU A 18 -4.18 -9.46 -4.60
N VAL A 19 -3.27 -9.53 -3.64
CA VAL A 19 -3.43 -10.36 -2.44
C VAL A 19 -4.63 -9.88 -1.62
N THR A 20 -4.77 -8.57 -1.47
CA THR A 20 -5.89 -8.00 -0.71
C THR A 20 -7.23 -8.35 -1.36
N TYR A 21 -7.34 -8.22 -2.68
CA TYR A 21 -8.58 -8.58 -3.37
C TYR A 21 -8.88 -10.07 -3.23
N ARG A 22 -7.87 -10.92 -3.36
CA ARG A 22 -8.05 -12.37 -3.27
C ARG A 22 -8.48 -12.81 -1.87
N LEU A 23 -7.76 -12.34 -0.85
CA LEU A 23 -7.99 -12.82 0.52
C LEU A 23 -9.19 -12.17 1.20
N THR A 24 -9.57 -10.94 0.81
CA THR A 24 -10.77 -10.32 1.37
C THR A 24 -12.05 -11.01 0.90
N LYS A 25 -11.99 -11.85 -0.13
CA LYS A 25 -13.14 -12.70 -0.47
C LYS A 25 -13.53 -13.64 0.66
N SER A 26 -12.58 -13.93 1.57
CA SER A 26 -12.83 -14.77 2.75
C SER A 26 -13.39 -13.98 3.94
N PHE A 27 -13.46 -12.65 3.85
CA PHE A 27 -14.05 -11.84 4.91
C PHE A 27 -15.56 -12.11 4.99
N PRO A 28 -16.18 -11.96 6.19
CA PRO A 28 -17.63 -12.11 6.31
C PRO A 28 -18.38 -11.19 5.37
N ARG A 29 -19.52 -11.64 4.86
CA ARG A 29 -20.32 -10.86 3.90
C ARG A 29 -20.76 -9.52 4.48
N GLU A 30 -21.04 -9.47 5.78
CA GLU A 30 -21.41 -8.22 6.45
C GLU A 30 -20.33 -7.15 6.39
N GLU A 31 -19.07 -7.53 6.08
CA GLU A 31 -17.97 -6.58 5.95
C GLU A 31 -17.77 -6.08 4.52
N LEU A 32 -18.62 -6.51 3.58
CA LEU A 32 -18.43 -6.14 2.16
C LEU A 32 -18.33 -4.63 1.97
N TYR A 33 -19.21 -3.87 2.62
CA TYR A 33 -19.21 -2.40 2.54
C TYR A 33 -18.46 -1.74 3.71
N GLY A 34 -17.83 -2.53 4.55
CA GLY A 34 -17.00 -2.07 5.66
C GLY A 34 -15.54 -2.39 5.42
N LEU A 35 -14.96 -3.32 6.20
CA LEU A 35 -13.53 -3.61 6.16
C LEU A 35 -13.06 -4.13 4.79
N THR A 36 -13.87 -4.94 4.10
CA THR A 36 -13.52 -5.42 2.75
C THR A 36 -13.30 -4.24 1.81
N SER A 37 -14.26 -3.35 1.74
CA SER A 37 -14.20 -2.17 0.87
C SER A 37 -13.02 -1.27 1.24
N GLN A 38 -12.83 -1.02 2.53
CA GLN A 38 -11.77 -0.14 3.01
C GLN A 38 -10.38 -0.72 2.78
N ALA A 39 -10.21 -2.03 2.98
CA ALA A 39 -8.94 -2.70 2.73
C ALA A 39 -8.55 -2.59 1.25
N ARG A 40 -9.50 -2.86 0.36
CA ARG A 40 -9.27 -2.78 -1.08
C ARG A 40 -8.92 -1.37 -1.52
N ARG A 41 -9.65 -0.38 -1.00
CA ARG A 41 -9.42 1.02 -1.33
C ARG A 41 -8.04 1.49 -0.83
N ALA A 42 -7.68 1.13 0.40
CA ALA A 42 -6.38 1.51 0.96
C ALA A 42 -5.23 0.88 0.19
N ALA A 43 -5.33 -0.41 -0.14
CA ALA A 43 -4.31 -1.10 -0.93
C ALA A 43 -4.17 -0.46 -2.32
N PHE A 44 -5.28 -0.21 -3.00
CA PHE A 44 -5.29 0.48 -4.30
C PHE A 44 -4.60 1.84 -4.18
N SER A 45 -4.89 2.60 -3.13
CA SER A 45 -4.34 3.94 -2.91
C SER A 45 -2.81 3.90 -2.82
N VAL A 46 -2.23 2.88 -2.18
CA VAL A 46 -0.77 2.74 -2.11
C VAL A 46 -0.18 2.65 -3.52
N ALA A 47 -0.65 1.71 -4.32
CA ALA A 47 -0.11 1.49 -5.68
C ALA A 47 -0.38 2.68 -6.60
N ALA A 48 -1.60 3.23 -6.55
CA ALA A 48 -1.99 4.34 -7.41
C ALA A 48 -1.15 5.58 -7.13
N ASN A 49 -0.87 5.88 -5.86
CA ASN A 49 -0.10 7.08 -5.51
C ASN A 49 1.39 6.93 -5.83
N ILE A 50 1.95 5.74 -5.72
CA ILE A 50 3.32 5.51 -6.19
C ILE A 50 3.38 5.73 -7.70
N ALA A 51 2.44 5.17 -8.46
CA ALA A 51 2.41 5.32 -9.91
C ALA A 51 2.22 6.77 -10.32
N GLU A 52 1.24 7.47 -9.73
CA GLU A 52 1.00 8.88 -10.02
C GLU A 52 2.19 9.75 -9.70
N GLY A 53 2.77 9.55 -8.52
CA GLY A 53 3.92 10.33 -8.09
C GLY A 53 5.12 10.16 -9.01
N SER A 54 5.36 8.93 -9.50
CA SER A 54 6.46 8.65 -10.40
C SER A 54 6.31 9.34 -11.76
N ALA A 55 5.09 9.68 -12.14
CA ALA A 55 4.79 10.36 -13.41
C ALA A 55 4.91 11.89 -13.29
N LYS A 56 5.05 12.42 -12.08
CA LYS A 56 5.14 13.87 -11.87
C LYS A 56 6.56 14.38 -12.15
N LYS A 57 6.66 15.69 -12.37
CA LYS A 57 7.94 16.33 -12.60
C LYS A 57 8.58 16.68 -11.26
N GLY A 58 9.70 16.08 -11.00
CA GLY A 58 10.55 16.41 -9.88
C GLY A 58 10.21 15.72 -8.58
N PRO A 59 11.19 15.71 -7.66
CA PRO A 59 11.08 14.95 -6.42
C PRO A 59 10.10 15.54 -5.41
N ARG A 60 9.82 16.84 -5.43
CA ARG A 60 8.86 17.46 -4.51
C ARG A 60 7.46 16.90 -4.71
N GLU A 61 7.00 16.84 -5.98
CA GLU A 61 5.68 16.29 -6.27
C GLU A 61 5.66 14.79 -6.05
N PHE A 62 6.71 14.09 -6.39
CA PHE A 62 6.80 12.66 -6.12
C PHE A 62 6.65 12.39 -4.62
N ARG A 63 7.39 13.15 -3.79
CA ARG A 63 7.30 13.01 -2.33
C ARG A 63 5.88 13.22 -1.82
N ARG A 64 5.15 14.19 -2.37
CA ARG A 64 3.78 14.48 -1.95
C ARG A 64 2.87 13.26 -2.15
N PHE A 65 2.99 12.59 -3.28
CA PHE A 65 2.22 11.38 -3.56
C PHE A 65 2.67 10.20 -2.69
N LEU A 66 3.97 10.11 -2.41
CA LEU A 66 4.48 9.08 -1.51
C LEU A 66 4.00 9.28 -0.07
N ASP A 67 3.80 10.52 0.37
CA ASP A 67 3.18 10.80 1.67
C ASP A 67 1.79 10.17 1.76
N ILE A 68 1.01 10.29 0.69
CA ILE A 68 -0.33 9.70 0.64
C ILE A 68 -0.23 8.16 0.69
N ALA A 69 0.71 7.59 -0.06
CA ALA A 69 0.93 6.14 -0.06
C ALA A 69 1.30 5.63 1.34
N VAL A 70 2.18 6.33 2.04
CA VAL A 70 2.57 5.99 3.41
C VAL A 70 1.38 6.05 4.35
N GLY A 71 0.54 7.08 4.22
CA GLY A 71 -0.69 7.19 5.01
C GLY A 71 -1.65 6.03 4.75
N SER A 72 -1.78 5.63 3.48
CA SER A 72 -2.64 4.49 3.11
C SER A 72 -2.11 3.18 3.68
N LEU A 73 -0.78 3.01 3.73
CA LEU A 73 -0.16 1.85 4.37
C LEU A 73 -0.45 1.81 5.87
N ALA A 74 -0.43 2.96 6.53
CA ALA A 74 -0.77 3.06 7.95
C ALA A 74 -2.23 2.69 8.19
N GLU A 75 -3.13 3.17 7.33
CA GLU A 75 -4.55 2.80 7.40
C GLU A 75 -4.71 1.29 7.22
N LEU A 76 -4.03 0.72 6.24
CA LEU A 76 -4.10 -0.71 5.97
C LEU A 76 -3.57 -1.55 7.12
N ALA A 77 -2.50 -1.09 7.78
CA ALA A 77 -1.97 -1.76 8.96
C ALA A 77 -3.02 -1.84 10.07
N TYR A 78 -3.76 -0.76 10.27
CA TYR A 78 -4.83 -0.76 11.27
C TYR A 78 -6.00 -1.65 10.86
N ILE A 79 -6.39 -1.62 9.59
CA ILE A 79 -7.44 -2.52 9.08
C ILE A 79 -7.04 -3.97 9.35
N PHE A 80 -5.79 -4.36 9.04
CA PHE A 80 -5.33 -5.72 9.26
C PHE A 80 -5.26 -6.08 10.74
N GLN A 81 -4.94 -5.10 11.61
CA GLN A 81 -4.99 -5.32 13.06
C GLN A 81 -6.43 -5.65 13.51
N LEU A 82 -7.42 -4.91 12.99
CA LEU A 82 -8.82 -5.19 13.30
C LEU A 82 -9.25 -6.56 12.80
N VAL A 83 -8.84 -6.92 11.58
CA VAL A 83 -9.15 -8.22 10.99
C VAL A 83 -8.63 -9.34 11.89
N LYS A 84 -7.42 -9.18 12.41
CA LYS A 84 -6.81 -10.15 13.33
C LYS A 84 -7.56 -10.21 14.65
N ASP A 85 -7.79 -9.06 15.26
CA ASP A 85 -8.40 -8.97 16.58
C ASP A 85 -9.86 -9.46 16.59
N LEU A 86 -10.56 -9.24 15.47
CA LEU A 86 -11.94 -9.69 15.29
C LEU A 86 -12.02 -11.12 14.74
N ASP A 87 -10.87 -11.73 14.45
CA ASP A 87 -10.78 -13.11 13.99
C ASP A 87 -11.59 -13.37 12.71
N LEU A 88 -11.46 -12.48 11.74
CA LEU A 88 -12.30 -12.51 10.54
C LEU A 88 -11.85 -13.50 9.47
N ILE A 89 -10.57 -13.92 9.48
CA ILE A 89 -10.02 -14.89 8.54
C ILE A 89 -9.05 -15.82 9.25
N GLU A 90 -8.70 -16.92 8.60
CA GLU A 90 -7.72 -17.87 9.13
C GLU A 90 -6.37 -17.22 9.32
N PRO A 91 -5.63 -17.60 10.40
CA PRO A 91 -4.32 -17.00 10.69
C PRO A 91 -3.33 -17.06 9.54
N ALA A 92 -3.32 -18.15 8.76
CA ALA A 92 -2.41 -18.28 7.62
C ALA A 92 -2.71 -17.25 6.53
N LYS A 93 -3.98 -16.98 6.28
CA LYS A 93 -4.40 -15.97 5.30
C LYS A 93 -4.08 -14.57 5.80
N TRP A 94 -4.32 -14.32 7.08
CA TRP A 94 -3.96 -13.04 7.69
C TRP A 94 -2.45 -12.78 7.58
N SER A 95 -1.65 -13.80 7.85
CA SER A 95 -0.20 -13.69 7.75
C SER A 95 0.25 -13.32 6.34
N GLU A 96 -0.38 -13.91 5.32
CA GLU A 96 -0.08 -13.59 3.92
C GLU A 96 -0.38 -12.12 3.61
N LEU A 97 -1.54 -11.61 4.07
CA LEU A 97 -1.91 -10.20 3.92
C LEU A 97 -0.88 -9.29 4.57
N ASP A 98 -0.55 -9.58 5.82
CA ASP A 98 0.32 -8.70 6.60
C ASP A 98 1.76 -8.72 6.10
N GLN A 99 2.25 -9.85 5.60
CA GLN A 99 3.57 -9.94 5.00
C GLN A 99 3.65 -9.10 3.72
N ALA A 100 2.60 -9.12 2.89
CA ALA A 100 2.56 -8.30 1.69
C ALA A 100 2.55 -6.81 2.05
N ARG A 101 1.80 -6.42 3.08
CA ARG A 101 1.78 -5.03 3.57
C ARG A 101 3.14 -4.61 4.09
N GLU A 102 3.77 -5.45 4.91
CA GLU A 102 5.08 -5.15 5.50
C GLU A 102 6.15 -4.94 4.43
N LYS A 103 6.20 -5.84 3.46
CA LYS A 103 7.16 -5.72 2.34
C LYS A 103 6.94 -4.41 1.59
N THR A 104 5.69 -4.12 1.25
CA THR A 104 5.34 -2.89 0.54
C THR A 104 5.74 -1.67 1.37
N GLY A 105 5.45 -1.69 2.67
CA GLY A 105 5.79 -0.60 3.58
C GLY A 105 7.29 -0.32 3.61
N ARG A 106 8.09 -1.36 3.74
CA ARG A 106 9.54 -1.23 3.79
C ARG A 106 10.09 -0.61 2.50
N LEU A 107 9.62 -1.09 1.35
CA LEU A 107 10.09 -0.59 0.06
C LEU A 107 9.58 0.83 -0.20
N THR A 108 8.35 1.15 0.19
CA THR A 108 7.78 2.48 0.01
C THR A 108 8.50 3.51 0.89
N TRP A 109 8.81 3.16 2.15
CA TRP A 109 9.60 4.03 3.02
C TRP A 109 11.00 4.27 2.48
N GLY A 110 11.64 3.24 1.92
CA GLY A 110 12.95 3.39 1.29
C GLY A 110 12.90 4.38 0.13
N LEU A 111 11.89 4.23 -0.73
CA LEU A 111 11.68 5.14 -1.85
C LEU A 111 11.38 6.56 -1.35
N TYR A 112 10.52 6.70 -0.35
CA TYR A 112 10.18 8.00 0.23
C TYR A 112 11.44 8.72 0.72
N ARG A 113 12.30 8.04 1.46
CA ARG A 113 13.53 8.65 1.98
C ARG A 113 14.46 9.08 0.86
N SER A 114 14.61 8.27 -0.19
CA SER A 114 15.43 8.64 -1.36
C SER A 114 14.89 9.88 -2.05
N VAL A 115 13.58 9.92 -2.29
CA VAL A 115 12.97 11.05 -2.99
C VAL A 115 13.01 12.31 -2.12
N ARG A 116 12.81 12.18 -0.82
CA ARG A 116 12.91 13.32 0.11
C ARG A 116 14.30 13.93 0.09
N SER A 117 15.34 13.12 0.08
CA SER A 117 16.72 13.59 0.00
C SER A 117 16.96 14.37 -1.28
N LEU A 118 16.44 13.89 -2.41
CA LEU A 118 16.54 14.60 -3.68
C LEU A 118 15.78 15.92 -3.66
N ALA A 119 14.61 15.95 -3.02
CA ALA A 119 13.81 17.17 -2.90
C ALA A 119 14.55 18.24 -2.09
N PHE A 120 15.22 17.86 -1.00
CA PHE A 120 16.02 18.79 -0.20
C PHE A 120 17.24 19.27 -0.97
N ALA A 121 17.92 18.37 -1.68
CA ALA A 121 19.13 18.74 -2.44
C ALA A 121 18.83 19.75 -3.56
N ARG A 122 17.60 19.72 -4.09
CA ARG A 122 17.20 20.64 -5.16
C ARG A 122 16.54 21.92 -4.62
N GLY A 123 16.47 22.05 -3.32
CA GLY A 123 15.87 23.21 -2.69
C GLY A 123 14.38 23.15 -2.69
#